data_f27fb196558333a68ef4fb9128560cdd
#
_entry.id   f27fb196558333a68ef4fb9128560cdd
#
_cell.length_a   1.000
_cell.length_b   1.000
_cell.length_c   1.000
_cell.angle_alpha   90.00
_cell.angle_beta   90.00
_cell.angle_gamma   90.00
#
_symmetry.space_group_name_H-M   'P 1'
#
loop_
_entity.id
_entity.type
_entity.pdbx_description
1 polymer ?
#
loop_
_entity_poly.entity_id
_entity_poly.type
_entity_poly.pdbx_seq_one_letter_code
_entity_poly.pdbx_strand_id
1 'polypeptide(L)'
;MLKKTDIIGVHGGHARFGAVGASGYLNEVKEDRKLKNSIINELRKMGYNAVDCTVAKASSASLCLHKILEKSIKKNTTTNFSLHLNAGGGKGIEIYLPRGASYTTRQNAEKFCKELSSEFGFENRGVKGTGNWYVNNHLKDCYLIEVGFVDSKFDKAIYDKYGAKKIGKKIAHLMTKYL
;
A
#
# COMPACT_ATOMS: atom_id res chain seq x y z
N MET A 1 -8.32 3.86 -13.49
CA MET A 1 -8.63 2.43 -13.24
C MET A 1 -7.59 1.57 -13.94
N LEU A 2 -7.12 0.53 -13.26
CA LEU A 2 -6.12 -0.40 -13.76
C LEU A 2 -6.57 -1.12 -15.04
N LYS A 3 -5.65 -1.24 -15.99
CA LYS A 3 -5.85 -1.96 -17.26
C LYS A 3 -5.10 -3.30 -17.22
N LYS A 4 -5.55 -4.28 -18.00
CA LYS A 4 -4.86 -5.57 -18.12
C LYS A 4 -3.46 -5.45 -18.75
N THR A 5 -3.21 -4.38 -19.49
CA THR A 5 -1.92 -4.04 -20.08
C THR A 5 -0.94 -3.38 -19.09
N ASP A 6 -1.42 -2.95 -17.92
CA ASP A 6 -0.56 -2.33 -16.92
C ASP A 6 0.37 -3.34 -16.28
N ILE A 7 1.59 -2.89 -15.99
CA ILE A 7 2.53 -3.61 -15.14
C ILE A 7 2.44 -2.98 -13.74
N ILE A 8 1.80 -3.68 -12.83
CA ILE A 8 1.44 -3.17 -11.51
C ILE A 8 2.54 -3.52 -10.52
N GLY A 9 3.33 -2.53 -10.11
CA GLY A 9 4.33 -2.67 -9.05
C GLY A 9 3.66 -2.63 -7.67
N VAL A 10 3.90 -3.65 -6.83
CA VAL A 10 3.41 -3.65 -5.45
C VAL A 10 4.59 -3.90 -4.51
N HIS A 11 4.73 -3.07 -3.49
CA HIS A 11 5.83 -3.21 -2.52
C HIS A 11 5.40 -2.83 -1.09
N GLY A 12 6.05 -3.46 -0.10
CA GLY A 12 6.07 -2.93 1.26
C GLY A 12 7.03 -1.76 1.34
N GLY A 13 6.69 -0.74 2.13
CA GLY A 13 7.42 0.52 2.16
C GLY A 13 8.82 0.45 2.78
N HIS A 14 9.07 -0.56 3.62
CA HIS A 14 10.31 -0.69 4.39
C HIS A 14 11.07 -1.98 4.08
N ALA A 15 12.37 -2.01 4.38
CA ALA A 15 13.18 -3.21 4.29
C ALA A 15 12.94 -4.13 5.50
N ARG A 16 13.13 -5.44 5.32
CA ARG A 16 13.07 -6.42 6.41
C ARG A 16 14.27 -6.32 7.35
N PHE A 17 15.42 -5.93 6.80
CA PHE A 17 16.68 -5.79 7.53
C PHE A 17 17.30 -4.43 7.25
N GLY A 18 17.74 -3.75 8.29
CA GLY A 18 18.34 -2.42 8.27
C GLY A 18 17.28 -1.32 8.37
N ALA A 19 16.74 -0.85 7.27
CA ALA A 19 15.69 0.19 7.23
C ALA A 19 14.31 -0.38 7.54
N VAL A 20 14.09 -0.79 8.78
CA VAL A 20 12.82 -1.35 9.26
C VAL A 20 11.77 -0.27 9.49
N GLY A 21 10.49 -0.65 9.34
CA GLY A 21 9.35 0.22 9.62
C GLY A 21 8.98 0.29 11.10
N ALA A 22 7.83 0.84 11.39
CA ALA A 22 7.31 1.01 12.73
C ALA A 22 6.86 -0.33 13.36
N SER A 23 6.85 -0.36 14.69
CA SER A 23 6.40 -1.51 15.48
C SER A 23 5.66 -1.05 16.72
N GLY A 24 4.62 -1.79 17.07
CA GLY A 24 3.78 -1.57 18.25
C GLY A 24 3.00 -2.86 18.55
N TYR A 25 1.70 -2.80 18.59
CA TYR A 25 0.83 -4.00 18.65
C TYR A 25 0.89 -4.81 17.36
N LEU A 26 1.21 -4.15 16.23
CA LEU A 26 1.52 -4.76 14.95
C LEU A 26 2.98 -4.46 14.59
N ASN A 27 3.55 -5.24 13.68
CA ASN A 27 4.84 -4.95 13.06
C ASN A 27 4.61 -4.63 11.59
N GLU A 28 4.89 -3.42 11.19
CA GLU A 28 4.63 -2.92 9.84
C GLU A 28 5.26 -3.81 8.76
N VAL A 29 6.55 -4.10 8.89
CA VAL A 29 7.29 -4.93 7.92
C VAL A 29 6.72 -6.33 7.78
N LYS A 30 6.14 -6.89 8.85
CA LYS A 30 5.51 -8.21 8.82
C LYS A 30 4.16 -8.16 8.13
N GLU A 31 3.35 -7.15 8.45
CA GLU A 31 1.97 -7.07 7.94
C GLU A 31 1.92 -6.52 6.50
N ASP A 32 2.76 -5.53 6.15
CA ASP A 32 2.83 -5.01 4.77
C ASP A 32 3.19 -6.11 3.76
N ARG A 33 4.06 -7.05 4.14
CA ARG A 33 4.44 -8.18 3.28
C ARG A 33 3.35 -9.20 3.10
N LYS A 34 2.57 -9.47 4.17
CA LYS A 34 1.39 -10.35 4.06
C LYS A 34 0.33 -9.71 3.16
N LEU A 35 0.05 -8.41 3.35
CA LEU A 35 -0.84 -7.62 2.50
C LEU A 35 -0.37 -7.67 1.04
N LYS A 36 0.88 -7.27 0.78
CA LYS A 36 1.49 -7.25 -0.56
C LYS A 36 1.40 -8.61 -1.25
N ASN A 37 1.78 -9.69 -0.57
CA ASN A 37 1.72 -11.02 -1.15
C ASN A 37 0.28 -11.41 -1.52
N SER A 38 -0.67 -11.09 -0.65
CA SER A 38 -2.08 -11.36 -0.92
C SER A 38 -2.61 -10.55 -2.10
N ILE A 39 -2.26 -9.27 -2.17
CA ILE A 39 -2.62 -8.36 -3.27
C ILE A 39 -2.07 -8.88 -4.60
N ILE A 40 -0.76 -9.16 -4.68
CA ILE A 40 -0.13 -9.65 -5.91
C ILE A 40 -0.79 -10.96 -6.38
N ASN A 41 -1.00 -11.90 -5.46
CA ASN A 41 -1.61 -13.19 -5.80
C ASN A 41 -3.04 -13.01 -6.31
N GLU A 42 -3.82 -12.12 -5.71
CA GLU A 42 -5.21 -11.88 -6.10
C GLU A 42 -5.29 -11.14 -7.44
N LEU A 43 -4.47 -10.11 -7.65
CA LEU A 43 -4.37 -9.40 -8.93
C LEU A 43 -4.00 -10.36 -10.08
N ARG A 44 -3.03 -11.26 -9.85
CA ARG A 44 -2.64 -12.28 -10.83
C ARG A 44 -3.77 -13.26 -11.14
N LYS A 45 -4.53 -13.71 -10.13
CA LYS A 45 -5.73 -14.55 -10.34
C LYS A 45 -6.78 -13.85 -11.18
N MET A 46 -6.92 -12.54 -11.02
CA MET A 46 -7.80 -11.72 -11.84
C MET A 46 -7.23 -11.39 -13.23
N GLY A 47 -6.05 -11.92 -13.58
CA GLY A 47 -5.40 -11.74 -14.89
C GLY A 47 -4.67 -10.41 -15.08
N TYR A 48 -4.27 -9.73 -14.00
CA TYR A 48 -3.42 -8.54 -14.04
C TYR A 48 -1.95 -8.91 -13.92
N ASN A 49 -1.07 -8.13 -14.57
CA ASN A 49 0.37 -8.31 -14.47
C ASN A 49 0.92 -7.58 -13.23
N ALA A 50 0.84 -8.22 -12.07
CA ALA A 50 1.34 -7.69 -10.80
C ALA A 50 2.73 -8.22 -10.47
N VAL A 51 3.67 -7.33 -10.13
CA VAL A 51 5.08 -7.63 -9.83
C VAL A 51 5.49 -7.13 -8.46
N ASP A 52 6.35 -7.89 -7.77
CA ASP A 52 6.90 -7.54 -6.47
C ASP A 52 8.12 -6.62 -6.60
N CYS A 53 8.00 -5.38 -6.12
CA CYS A 53 9.08 -4.41 -6.06
C CYS A 53 9.65 -4.22 -4.64
N THR A 54 9.28 -5.06 -3.69
CA THR A 54 9.75 -4.98 -2.29
C THR A 54 11.25 -5.20 -2.16
N VAL A 55 11.87 -4.43 -1.28
CA VAL A 55 13.29 -4.55 -0.91
C VAL A 55 13.43 -5.36 0.37
N ALA A 56 14.30 -6.38 0.36
CA ALA A 56 14.52 -7.23 1.53
C ALA A 56 15.53 -6.61 2.51
N LYS A 57 16.59 -5.97 2.01
CA LYS A 57 17.70 -5.42 2.82
C LYS A 57 18.15 -4.05 2.31
N ALA A 58 18.23 -3.09 3.23
CA ALA A 58 18.79 -1.77 2.98
C ALA A 58 19.36 -1.23 4.29
N SER A 59 20.53 -0.59 4.24
CA SER A 59 21.20 -0.04 5.43
C SER A 59 20.58 1.28 5.91
N SER A 60 19.77 1.93 5.08
CA SER A 60 19.06 3.17 5.42
C SER A 60 17.69 3.24 4.72
N ALA A 61 16.80 4.08 5.23
CA ALA A 61 15.51 4.36 4.60
C ALA A 61 15.68 4.91 3.17
N SER A 62 16.59 5.86 2.98
CA SER A 62 16.90 6.42 1.65
C SER A 62 17.33 5.32 0.66
N LEU A 63 18.24 4.44 1.06
CA LEU A 63 18.68 3.33 0.20
C LEU A 63 17.54 2.34 -0.09
N CYS A 64 16.63 2.12 0.86
CA CYS A 64 15.45 1.29 0.63
C CYS A 64 14.57 1.88 -0.47
N LEU A 65 14.28 3.18 -0.38
CA LEU A 65 13.46 3.90 -1.36
C LEU A 65 14.09 3.91 -2.75
N HIS A 66 15.40 4.15 -2.86
CA HIS A 66 16.14 4.08 -4.12
C HIS A 66 16.06 2.67 -4.75
N LYS A 67 16.26 1.62 -3.97
CA LYS A 67 16.16 0.24 -4.46
C LYS A 67 14.74 -0.15 -4.88
N ILE A 68 13.70 0.39 -4.23
CA ILE A 68 12.30 0.22 -4.68
C ILE A 68 12.13 0.88 -6.05
N LEU A 69 12.60 2.12 -6.21
CA LEU A 69 12.55 2.84 -7.48
C LEU A 69 13.27 2.08 -8.61
N GLU A 70 14.51 1.66 -8.37
CA GLU A 70 15.28 0.86 -9.33
C GLU A 70 14.56 -0.42 -9.76
N LYS A 71 13.99 -1.16 -8.80
CA LYS A 71 13.22 -2.37 -9.09
C LYS A 71 11.99 -2.10 -9.93
N SER A 72 11.27 -1.02 -9.63
CA SER A 72 10.07 -0.61 -10.35
C SER A 72 10.41 -0.20 -11.79
N ILE A 73 11.47 0.58 -11.98
CA ILE A 73 11.96 0.99 -13.30
C ILE A 73 12.41 -0.24 -14.10
N LYS A 74 13.25 -1.12 -13.51
CA LYS A 74 13.72 -2.35 -14.17
C LYS A 74 12.59 -3.27 -14.61
N LYS A 75 11.47 -3.26 -13.91
CA LYS A 75 10.27 -4.04 -14.22
C LYS A 75 9.28 -3.30 -15.12
N ASN A 76 9.61 -2.08 -15.56
CA ASN A 76 8.77 -1.22 -16.40
C ASN A 76 7.35 -1.02 -15.83
N THR A 77 7.24 -0.83 -14.51
CA THR A 77 5.93 -0.64 -13.87
C THR A 77 5.24 0.63 -14.38
N THR A 78 3.95 0.54 -14.67
CA THR A 78 3.13 1.65 -15.14
C THR A 78 2.29 2.28 -14.02
N THR A 79 1.94 1.49 -13.01
CA THR A 79 1.23 1.92 -11.80
C THR A 79 1.87 1.23 -10.60
N ASN A 80 2.00 1.94 -9.48
CA ASN A 80 2.70 1.45 -8.30
C ASN A 80 1.87 1.60 -7.03
N PHE A 81 2.00 0.65 -6.11
CA PHE A 81 1.35 0.66 -4.80
C PHE A 81 2.36 0.39 -3.69
N SER A 82 2.53 1.38 -2.82
CA SER A 82 3.34 1.30 -1.61
C SER A 82 2.45 0.97 -0.42
N LEU A 83 2.73 -0.12 0.28
CA LEU A 83 1.93 -0.57 1.42
C LEU A 83 2.66 -0.27 2.71
N HIS A 84 1.94 0.35 3.63
CA HIS A 84 2.42 0.79 4.93
C HIS A 84 1.41 0.50 6.04
N LEU A 85 1.87 0.55 7.28
CA LEU A 85 1.06 0.74 8.46
C LEU A 85 1.62 1.95 9.21
N ASN A 86 0.74 2.89 9.49
CA ASN A 86 1.07 4.16 10.14
C ASN A 86 1.46 3.98 11.62
N ALA A 87 1.96 5.04 12.24
CA ALA A 87 2.26 5.14 13.67
C ALA A 87 2.01 6.57 14.15
N GLY A 88 1.87 6.76 15.47
CA GLY A 88 1.70 8.10 16.08
C GLY A 88 0.35 8.29 16.77
N GLY A 89 -0.24 7.21 17.30
CA GLY A 89 -1.43 7.26 18.16
C GLY A 89 -2.76 7.43 17.41
N GLY A 90 -2.76 7.30 16.08
CA GLY A 90 -3.98 7.30 15.27
C GLY A 90 -4.61 5.91 15.15
N LYS A 91 -5.64 5.81 14.29
CA LYS A 91 -6.26 4.55 13.87
C LYS A 91 -6.88 4.71 12.48
N GLY A 92 -7.09 3.58 11.78
CA GLY A 92 -7.80 3.56 10.52
C GLY A 92 -6.91 3.65 9.29
N ILE A 93 -7.51 3.80 8.12
CA ILE A 93 -6.84 3.76 6.82
C ILE A 93 -6.81 5.12 6.15
N GLU A 94 -5.75 5.37 5.40
CA GLU A 94 -5.64 6.54 4.52
C GLU A 94 -4.85 6.20 3.25
N ILE A 95 -5.06 6.98 2.20
CA ILE A 95 -4.34 6.81 0.93
C ILE A 95 -3.73 8.14 0.50
N TYR A 96 -2.44 8.12 0.17
CA TYR A 96 -1.74 9.24 -0.46
C TYR A 96 -1.72 9.06 -1.96
N LEU A 97 -2.11 10.11 -2.68
CA LEU A 97 -2.27 10.07 -4.13
C LEU A 97 -0.94 10.19 -4.88
N PRO A 98 -0.89 9.71 -6.14
CA PRO A 98 0.19 10.05 -7.06
C PRO A 98 0.35 11.55 -7.25
N ARG A 99 1.55 12.00 -7.59
CA ARG A 99 1.78 13.39 -7.99
C ARG A 99 0.96 13.74 -9.22
N GLY A 100 0.28 14.87 -9.17
CA GLY A 100 -0.58 15.34 -10.28
C GLY A 100 -1.90 14.58 -10.41
N ALA A 101 -2.32 13.84 -9.38
CA ALA A 101 -3.60 13.14 -9.38
C ALA A 101 -4.77 14.05 -9.73
N SER A 102 -5.61 13.62 -10.67
CA SER A 102 -6.80 14.32 -11.11
C SER A 102 -7.89 14.32 -10.02
N TYR A 103 -8.89 15.19 -10.20
CA TYR A 103 -10.10 15.18 -9.35
C TYR A 103 -10.78 13.80 -9.36
N THR A 104 -10.92 13.18 -10.53
CA THR A 104 -11.48 11.82 -10.67
C THR A 104 -10.67 10.78 -9.91
N THR A 105 -9.33 10.86 -9.98
CA THR A 105 -8.43 9.98 -9.22
C THR A 105 -8.68 10.10 -7.71
N ARG A 106 -8.84 11.33 -7.22
CA ARG A 106 -9.18 11.61 -5.82
C ARG A 106 -10.52 11.00 -5.42
N GLN A 107 -11.58 11.25 -6.19
CA GLN A 107 -12.91 10.70 -5.92
C GLN A 107 -12.90 9.16 -5.88
N ASN A 108 -12.15 8.53 -6.78
CA ASN A 108 -12.02 7.08 -6.81
C ASN A 108 -11.27 6.54 -5.58
N ALA A 109 -10.21 7.22 -5.15
CA ALA A 109 -9.50 6.87 -3.92
C ALA A 109 -10.36 7.07 -2.66
N GLU A 110 -11.25 8.07 -2.64
CA GLU A 110 -12.24 8.25 -1.56
C GLU A 110 -13.23 7.08 -1.49
N LYS A 111 -13.73 6.62 -2.64
CA LYS A 111 -14.57 5.41 -2.72
C LYS A 111 -13.84 4.17 -2.24
N PHE A 112 -12.56 4.02 -2.64
CA PHE A 112 -11.69 2.94 -2.16
C PHE A 112 -11.58 2.93 -0.64
N CYS A 113 -11.22 4.09 -0.02
CA CYS A 113 -11.10 4.20 1.43
C CYS A 113 -12.43 3.90 2.13
N LYS A 114 -13.53 4.47 1.63
CA LYS A 114 -14.87 4.24 2.18
C LYS A 114 -15.26 2.77 2.18
N GLU A 115 -15.09 2.08 1.06
CA GLU A 115 -15.48 0.67 0.94
C GLU A 115 -14.58 -0.24 1.77
N LEU A 116 -13.26 0.01 1.79
CA LEU A 116 -12.32 -0.76 2.60
C LEU A 116 -12.58 -0.59 4.10
N SER A 117 -12.84 0.65 4.54
CA SER A 117 -13.17 0.96 5.94
C SER A 117 -14.47 0.28 6.36
N SER A 118 -15.50 0.38 5.55
CA SER A 118 -16.82 -0.22 5.85
C SER A 118 -16.76 -1.75 5.92
N GLU A 119 -15.98 -2.40 5.06
CA GLU A 119 -15.85 -3.87 5.02
C GLU A 119 -15.27 -4.45 6.30
N PHE A 120 -14.25 -3.79 6.86
CA PHE A 120 -13.50 -4.33 8.00
C PHE A 120 -13.73 -3.61 9.31
N GLY A 121 -14.34 -2.43 9.27
CA GLY A 121 -14.56 -1.59 10.44
C GLY A 121 -13.39 -0.67 10.79
N PHE A 122 -12.46 -0.42 9.86
CA PHE A 122 -11.44 0.60 10.05
C PHE A 122 -12.05 2.01 10.11
N GLU A 123 -11.42 2.92 10.84
CA GLU A 123 -11.71 4.34 10.69
C GLU A 123 -11.29 4.82 9.30
N ASN A 124 -12.17 5.54 8.62
CA ASN A 124 -11.87 6.14 7.31
C ASN A 124 -11.22 7.52 7.51
N ARG A 125 -9.90 7.59 7.33
CA ARG A 125 -9.12 8.83 7.39
C ARG A 125 -9.06 9.54 6.03
N GLY A 126 -9.61 8.90 5.00
CA GLY A 126 -9.78 9.46 3.66
C GLY A 126 -8.50 9.58 2.86
N VAL A 127 -8.55 10.53 1.92
CA VAL A 127 -7.52 10.75 0.92
C VAL A 127 -6.66 11.94 1.29
N LYS A 128 -5.35 11.75 1.22
CA LYS A 128 -4.33 12.78 1.44
C LYS A 128 -3.74 13.23 0.10
N GLY A 129 -3.19 14.44 0.07
CA GLY A 129 -2.37 14.88 -1.06
C GLY A 129 -1.08 14.04 -1.17
N THR A 130 -0.30 14.30 -2.21
CA THR A 130 0.96 13.59 -2.48
C THR A 130 1.96 13.66 -1.31
N GLY A 131 1.93 14.74 -0.53
CA GLY A 131 2.91 14.99 0.51
C GLY A 131 4.34 15.00 -0.04
N ASN A 132 5.32 14.83 0.84
CA ASN A 132 6.75 14.72 0.48
C ASN A 132 7.21 13.27 0.36
N TRP A 133 6.30 12.32 0.11
CA TRP A 133 6.63 10.92 -0.01
C TRP A 133 7.48 10.66 -1.25
N TYR A 134 8.69 10.12 -1.05
CA TYR A 134 9.65 9.89 -2.12
C TYR A 134 9.06 9.04 -3.25
N VAL A 135 8.45 7.91 -2.92
CA VAL A 135 7.90 6.98 -3.94
C VAL A 135 6.76 7.60 -4.74
N ASN A 136 5.87 8.39 -4.11
CA ASN A 136 4.76 9.05 -4.80
C ASN A 136 5.24 10.13 -5.78
N ASN A 137 6.39 10.72 -5.51
CA ASN A 137 6.97 11.77 -6.34
C ASN A 137 7.87 11.27 -7.47
N HIS A 138 8.42 10.04 -7.34
CA HIS A 138 9.42 9.52 -8.28
C HIS A 138 8.96 8.29 -9.05
N LEU A 139 7.97 7.54 -8.55
CA LEU A 139 7.36 6.43 -9.29
C LEU A 139 6.13 6.90 -10.06
N LYS A 140 5.94 6.32 -11.25
CA LYS A 140 4.77 6.59 -12.08
C LYS A 140 3.51 6.08 -11.38
N ASP A 141 2.48 6.94 -11.32
CA ASP A 141 1.17 6.64 -10.71
C ASP A 141 1.28 5.83 -9.41
N CYS A 142 2.07 6.35 -8.44
CA CYS A 142 2.29 5.67 -7.17
C CYS A 142 1.27 6.10 -6.11
N TYR A 143 0.48 5.14 -5.64
CA TYR A 143 -0.39 5.27 -4.47
C TYR A 143 0.32 4.71 -3.23
N LEU A 144 0.34 5.47 -2.13
CA LEU A 144 0.78 4.95 -0.83
C LEU A 144 -0.46 4.71 0.03
N ILE A 145 -0.61 3.49 0.52
CA ILE A 145 -1.77 3.06 1.30
C ILE A 145 -1.33 2.69 2.71
N GLU A 146 -1.81 3.47 3.68
CA GLU A 146 -1.68 3.16 5.10
C GLU A 146 -2.85 2.28 5.53
N VAL A 147 -2.59 1.02 5.86
CA VAL A 147 -3.61 0.02 6.18
C VAL A 147 -3.68 -0.19 7.70
N GLY A 148 -4.03 0.86 8.43
CA GLY A 148 -4.08 0.88 9.89
C GLY A 148 -2.82 1.44 10.53
N PHE A 149 -2.80 1.46 11.88
CA PHE A 149 -1.72 1.94 12.72
C PHE A 149 -1.11 0.80 13.54
N VAL A 150 0.21 0.73 13.60
CA VAL A 150 0.90 -0.32 14.36
C VAL A 150 0.68 -0.21 15.87
N ASP A 151 0.47 1.00 16.37
CA ASP A 151 0.26 1.36 17.80
C ASP A 151 -1.21 1.49 18.20
N SER A 152 -2.14 1.13 17.30
CA SER A 152 -3.58 1.12 17.55
C SER A 152 -4.07 -0.27 18.00
N LYS A 153 -4.58 -0.37 19.22
CA LYS A 153 -5.29 -1.58 19.69
C LYS A 153 -6.53 -1.89 18.85
N PHE A 154 -7.20 -0.86 18.36
CA PHE A 154 -8.39 -0.97 17.51
C PHE A 154 -8.03 -1.63 16.17
N ASP A 155 -7.01 -1.13 15.48
CA ASP A 155 -6.59 -1.70 14.21
C ASP A 155 -5.98 -3.10 14.40
N LYS A 156 -5.25 -3.33 15.51
CA LYS A 156 -4.77 -4.67 15.89
C LYS A 156 -5.92 -5.68 15.98
N ALA A 157 -7.04 -5.31 16.61
CA ALA A 157 -8.21 -6.19 16.74
C ALA A 157 -8.80 -6.55 15.36
N ILE A 158 -8.79 -5.61 14.40
CA ILE A 158 -9.22 -5.88 13.02
C ILE A 158 -8.28 -6.89 12.35
N TYR A 159 -6.97 -6.70 12.49
CA TYR A 159 -5.98 -7.66 11.96
C TYR A 159 -6.10 -9.04 12.60
N ASP A 160 -6.38 -9.13 13.90
CA ASP A 160 -6.62 -10.41 14.58
C ASP A 160 -7.87 -11.12 14.05
N LYS A 161 -8.93 -10.37 13.82
CA LYS A 161 -10.22 -10.89 13.34
C LYS A 161 -10.18 -11.36 11.89
N TYR A 162 -9.57 -10.58 11.01
CA TYR A 162 -9.66 -10.82 9.56
C TYR A 162 -8.35 -11.30 8.93
N GLY A 163 -7.23 -10.91 9.50
CA GLY A 163 -5.89 -11.19 8.99
C GLY A 163 -5.51 -10.39 7.75
N ALA A 164 -4.23 -10.06 7.62
CA ALA A 164 -3.70 -9.32 6.48
C ALA A 164 -4.02 -9.97 5.11
N LYS A 165 -4.14 -11.31 5.06
CA LYS A 165 -4.46 -12.03 3.82
C LYS A 165 -5.85 -11.68 3.28
N LYS A 166 -6.88 -11.62 4.14
CA LYS A 166 -8.25 -11.27 3.75
C LYS A 166 -8.35 -9.79 3.39
N ILE A 167 -7.72 -8.92 4.19
CA ILE A 167 -7.64 -7.49 3.93
C ILE A 167 -6.95 -7.23 2.57
N GLY A 168 -5.82 -7.87 2.31
CA GLY A 168 -5.09 -7.71 1.05
C GLY A 168 -5.87 -8.18 -0.18
N LYS A 169 -6.66 -9.26 -0.07
CA LYS A 169 -7.56 -9.67 -1.17
C LYS A 169 -8.59 -8.58 -1.49
N LYS A 170 -9.25 -8.02 -0.46
CA LYS A 170 -10.21 -6.94 -0.67
C LYS A 170 -9.54 -5.71 -1.29
N ILE A 171 -8.35 -5.34 -0.83
CA ILE A 171 -7.56 -4.26 -1.42
C ILE A 171 -7.35 -4.49 -2.92
N ALA A 172 -6.95 -5.70 -3.34
CA ALA A 172 -6.76 -6.02 -4.76
C ALA A 172 -8.04 -5.82 -5.60
N HIS A 173 -9.18 -6.25 -5.09
CA HIS A 173 -10.48 -6.02 -5.76
C HIS A 173 -10.82 -4.53 -5.86
N LEU A 174 -10.56 -3.76 -4.79
CA LEU A 174 -10.81 -2.32 -4.79
C LEU A 174 -9.85 -1.55 -5.70
N MET A 175 -8.58 -1.98 -5.81
CA MET A 175 -7.63 -1.43 -6.77
C MET A 175 -8.18 -1.54 -8.20
N THR A 176 -8.66 -2.72 -8.59
CA THR A 176 -9.19 -2.95 -9.95
C THR A 176 -10.51 -2.23 -10.20
N LYS A 177 -11.26 -1.95 -9.14
CA LYS A 177 -12.57 -1.27 -9.23
C LYS A 177 -12.44 0.25 -9.32
N TYR A 178 -11.44 0.83 -8.63
CA TYR A 178 -11.37 2.27 -8.41
C TYR A 178 -10.06 2.94 -8.85
N LEU A 179 -8.94 2.25 -8.77
CA LEU A 179 -7.61 2.82 -9.04
C LEU A 179 -7.02 2.26 -10.33
#